data_1e40475786caf26128a4fc3186267c1a
#
_entry.id   1e40475786caf26128a4fc3186267c1a
#
_cell.length_a   1.000
_cell.length_b   1.000
_cell.length_c   1.000
_cell.angle_alpha   90.00
_cell.angle_beta   90.00
_cell.angle_gamma   90.00
#
_symmetry.space_group_name_H-M   'P 1'
#
loop_
_entity.id
_entity.type
_entity.pdbx_description
1 polymer ?
#
loop_
_entity_poly.entity_id
_entity_poly.type
_entity_poly.pdbx_seq_one_letter_code
_entity_poly.pdbx_strand_id
1 'polypeptide(L)'
;VNAFVGFVFEGGRSLGDVEAWVARAREEMAILLARRLIDTGLLDKVVFVTDRPALADRAASFPGADAAVTACDTDAPFHFGQRLAQVIAEYGAAGFIYMSGGSGLLMDQSELADFILATQKRPGSIVANNVYSADMFGAADSRVMVSVDLPPSDNGVPMAAHAAGIPVYGLPPTTGNTFDIDTPSDLLVLSEAIPLLAPYAQHIRDVIAVGPVGRAAGVLSAARAALARDLAEIALIGRVSPATVADLNARTLCRLRVYSEERGMRAFGRDKPGMARSLIGRMIEARGPEAFFADLAWCCNAAFIDTRVIFSHMGASLSQEERFSSDLLLWEKVRSADAARLVQAALDAEIPVMLGGHSLVSGAVRALAACTGRRGVV
;
A
#
# COMPACT_ATOMS: atom_id res chain seq x y z
N VAL A 1 7.95 32.38 11.22
CA VAL A 1 8.22 31.08 11.87
C VAL A 1 8.30 30.06 10.76
N ASN A 2 9.46 29.39 10.62
CA ASN A 2 9.68 28.35 9.61
C ASN A 2 9.01 27.06 10.11
N ALA A 3 7.71 26.86 9.82
CA ALA A 3 6.97 25.71 10.31
C ALA A 3 7.35 24.42 9.57
N PHE A 4 7.57 23.32 10.31
CA PHE A 4 7.73 21.97 9.78
C PHE A 4 6.42 21.19 9.96
N VAL A 5 5.72 20.91 8.85
CA VAL A 5 4.32 20.47 8.86
C VAL A 5 4.20 19.02 8.39
N GLY A 6 3.38 18.23 9.08
CA GLY A 6 2.95 16.91 8.63
C GLY A 6 1.64 16.99 7.83
N PHE A 7 1.61 16.49 6.61
CA PHE A 7 0.40 16.38 5.81
C PHE A 7 -0.05 14.92 5.70
N VAL A 8 -1.27 14.62 6.14
CA VAL A 8 -1.92 13.32 5.98
C VAL A 8 -3.06 13.48 4.97
N PHE A 9 -2.96 12.80 3.85
CA PHE A 9 -3.98 12.86 2.79
C PHE A 9 -4.85 11.60 2.83
N GLU A 10 -6.15 11.77 2.97
CA GLU A 10 -7.14 10.71 2.87
C GLU A 10 -8.45 11.23 2.32
N GLY A 11 -8.99 10.55 1.31
CA GLY A 11 -10.23 10.96 0.66
C GLY A 11 -10.54 10.10 -0.56
N GLY A 12 -11.43 10.62 -1.41
CA GLY A 12 -11.92 9.95 -2.60
C GLY A 12 -13.30 9.35 -2.43
N ARG A 13 -13.92 8.95 -3.53
CA ARG A 13 -15.27 8.37 -3.57
C ARG A 13 -15.19 6.86 -3.67
N SER A 14 -16.07 6.18 -2.97
CA SER A 14 -16.28 4.74 -3.08
C SER A 14 -17.59 4.50 -3.83
N LEU A 15 -17.56 3.64 -4.83
CA LEU A 15 -18.73 3.32 -5.68
C LEU A 15 -19.31 1.94 -5.40
N GLY A 16 -18.65 1.13 -4.57
CA GLY A 16 -19.07 -0.22 -4.23
C GLY A 16 -18.89 -0.55 -2.75
N ASP A 17 -19.43 -1.70 -2.33
CA ASP A 17 -19.44 -2.11 -0.91
C ASP A 17 -18.03 -2.43 -0.40
N VAL A 18 -17.20 -3.09 -1.23
CA VAL A 18 -15.83 -3.46 -0.86
C VAL A 18 -14.95 -2.20 -0.83
N GLU A 19 -15.12 -1.30 -1.81
CA GLU A 19 -14.46 0.00 -1.80
C GLU A 19 -14.82 0.80 -0.54
N ALA A 20 -16.12 0.85 -0.18
CA ALA A 20 -16.59 1.58 0.99
C ALA A 20 -16.04 0.99 2.31
N TRP A 21 -15.85 -0.31 2.37
CA TRP A 21 -15.21 -0.95 3.52
C TRP A 21 -13.73 -0.56 3.64
N VAL A 22 -12.96 -0.65 2.54
CA VAL A 22 -11.55 -0.24 2.52
C VAL A 22 -11.41 1.24 2.84
N ALA A 23 -12.25 2.10 2.26
CA ALA A 23 -12.23 3.53 2.52
C ALA A 23 -12.47 3.85 4.01
N ARG A 24 -13.48 3.23 4.64
CA ARG A 24 -13.73 3.41 6.09
C ARG A 24 -12.55 2.96 6.94
N ALA A 25 -11.92 1.83 6.58
CA ALA A 25 -10.73 1.38 7.28
C ALA A 25 -9.58 2.40 7.15
N ARG A 26 -9.33 2.91 5.95
CA ARG A 26 -8.31 3.94 5.70
C ARG A 26 -8.58 5.23 6.46
N GLU A 27 -9.84 5.68 6.54
CA GLU A 27 -10.22 6.87 7.35
C GLU A 27 -9.82 6.71 8.82
N GLU A 28 -10.15 5.56 9.43
CA GLU A 28 -9.81 5.30 10.82
C GLU A 28 -8.29 5.24 11.03
N MET A 29 -7.57 4.61 10.09
CA MET A 29 -6.11 4.52 10.15
C MET A 29 -5.43 5.88 9.94
N ALA A 30 -5.97 6.71 9.04
CA ALA A 30 -5.46 8.05 8.78
C ALA A 30 -5.62 8.96 10.01
N ILE A 31 -6.75 8.90 10.71
CA ILE A 31 -6.96 9.60 11.99
C ILE A 31 -5.95 9.14 13.05
N LEU A 32 -5.74 7.83 13.14
CA LEU A 32 -4.75 7.26 14.05
C LEU A 32 -3.32 7.72 13.71
N LEU A 33 -2.98 7.72 12.42
CA LEU A 33 -1.69 8.19 11.93
C LEU A 33 -1.46 9.66 12.28
N ALA A 34 -2.44 10.53 12.01
CA ALA A 34 -2.36 11.95 12.35
C ALA A 34 -2.08 12.17 13.86
N ARG A 35 -2.77 11.42 14.72
CA ARG A 35 -2.56 11.45 16.17
C ARG A 35 -1.13 11.03 16.55
N ARG A 36 -0.65 9.92 15.98
CA ARG A 36 0.69 9.41 16.24
C ARG A 36 1.79 10.36 15.75
N LEU A 37 1.56 11.07 14.65
CA LEU A 37 2.47 12.11 14.17
C LEU A 37 2.53 13.29 15.13
N ILE A 38 1.40 13.73 15.68
CA ILE A 38 1.35 14.78 16.74
C ILE A 38 2.14 14.30 17.97
N ASP A 39 1.93 13.06 18.39
CA ASP A 39 2.57 12.47 19.56
C ASP A 39 4.11 12.34 19.43
N THR A 40 4.68 12.50 18.23
CA THR A 40 6.14 12.57 18.04
C THR A 40 6.73 13.85 18.66
N GLY A 41 5.97 14.92 18.73
CA GLY A 41 6.45 16.24 19.18
C GLY A 41 7.48 16.89 18.25
N LEU A 42 7.68 16.35 17.03
CA LEU A 42 8.69 16.80 16.06
C LEU A 42 8.12 17.66 14.93
N LEU A 43 6.81 17.85 14.90
CA LEU A 43 6.08 18.65 13.91
C LEU A 43 5.43 19.84 14.61
N ASP A 44 5.50 21.03 14.00
CA ASP A 44 4.82 22.22 14.52
C ASP A 44 3.29 22.09 14.38
N LYS A 45 2.85 21.36 13.36
CA LYS A 45 1.44 21.10 13.08
C LYS A 45 1.29 19.83 12.24
N VAL A 46 0.18 19.13 12.40
CA VAL A 46 -0.29 18.07 11.49
C VAL A 46 -1.57 18.55 10.81
N VAL A 47 -1.58 18.53 9.48
CA VAL A 47 -2.72 18.94 8.66
C VAL A 47 -3.31 17.72 7.96
N PHE A 48 -4.58 17.48 8.20
CA PHE A 48 -5.33 16.42 7.56
C PHE A 48 -6.00 16.96 6.30
N VAL A 49 -5.64 16.44 5.14
CA VAL A 49 -6.14 16.91 3.84
C VAL A 49 -7.14 15.93 3.29
N THR A 50 -8.40 16.34 3.15
CA THR A 50 -9.50 15.46 2.76
C THR A 50 -10.56 16.21 1.92
N ASP A 51 -11.34 15.47 1.14
CA ASP A 51 -12.53 15.94 0.46
C ASP A 51 -13.84 15.68 1.27
N ARG A 52 -13.71 15.20 2.52
CA ARG A 52 -14.83 14.81 3.38
C ARG A 52 -14.90 15.72 4.61
N PRO A 53 -15.88 16.66 4.69
CA PRO A 53 -15.98 17.58 5.82
C PRO A 53 -16.07 16.90 7.18
N ALA A 54 -16.87 15.84 7.31
CA ALA A 54 -16.98 15.11 8.58
C ALA A 54 -15.68 14.46 9.04
N LEU A 55 -14.83 14.02 8.11
CA LEU A 55 -13.51 13.48 8.41
C LEU A 55 -12.54 14.60 8.83
N ALA A 56 -12.64 15.77 8.17
CA ALA A 56 -11.88 16.95 8.54
C ALA A 56 -12.21 17.43 9.96
N ASP A 57 -13.49 17.49 10.32
CA ASP A 57 -13.95 17.87 11.67
C ASP A 57 -13.40 16.91 12.73
N ARG A 58 -13.42 15.61 12.45
CA ARG A 58 -12.83 14.60 13.35
C ARG A 58 -11.32 14.79 13.51
N ALA A 59 -10.61 15.02 12.42
CA ALA A 59 -9.16 15.23 12.46
C ALA A 59 -8.79 16.50 13.22
N ALA A 60 -9.48 17.62 12.97
CA ALA A 60 -9.25 18.90 13.64
C ALA A 60 -9.62 18.91 15.14
N SER A 61 -10.32 17.89 15.63
CA SER A 61 -10.68 17.79 17.06
C SER A 61 -9.48 17.50 17.99
N PHE A 62 -8.33 17.09 17.44
CA PHE A 62 -7.13 16.79 18.25
C PHE A 62 -6.26 18.04 18.42
N PRO A 63 -5.76 18.32 19.63
CA PRO A 63 -4.78 19.39 19.85
C PRO A 63 -3.53 19.19 18.99
N GLY A 64 -3.10 20.24 18.26
CA GLY A 64 -1.97 20.18 17.32
C GLY A 64 -2.32 19.70 15.92
N ALA A 65 -3.58 19.33 15.68
CA ALA A 65 -4.11 19.02 14.36
C ALA A 65 -4.82 20.24 13.74
N ASP A 66 -4.86 20.23 12.42
CA ASP A 66 -5.70 21.11 11.61
C ASP A 66 -6.23 20.31 10.42
N ALA A 67 -7.18 20.87 9.67
CA ALA A 67 -7.71 20.19 8.50
C ALA A 67 -7.91 21.14 7.31
N ALA A 68 -7.46 20.70 6.15
CA ALA A 68 -7.68 21.37 4.87
C ALA A 68 -8.71 20.56 4.06
N VAL A 69 -9.88 21.14 3.86
CA VAL A 69 -10.92 20.54 3.03
C VAL A 69 -10.65 20.89 1.57
N THR A 70 -10.58 19.87 0.72
CA THR A 70 -10.54 20.04 -0.72
C THR A 70 -11.97 20.17 -1.23
N ALA A 71 -12.30 21.27 -1.90
CA ALA A 71 -13.57 21.38 -2.60
C ALA A 71 -13.70 20.23 -3.60
N CYS A 72 -14.80 19.49 -3.52
CA CYS A 72 -15.12 18.43 -4.47
C CYS A 72 -15.59 19.11 -5.78
N ASP A 73 -14.65 19.56 -6.61
CA ASP A 73 -14.98 19.98 -7.96
C ASP A 73 -15.31 18.73 -8.77
N THR A 74 -16.57 18.65 -9.21
CA THR A 74 -17.07 17.49 -9.95
C THR A 74 -16.54 17.44 -11.38
N ASP A 75 -15.97 18.54 -11.87
CA ASP A 75 -15.61 18.73 -13.27
C ASP A 75 -14.13 18.54 -13.56
N ALA A 76 -13.28 18.54 -12.54
CA ALA A 76 -11.85 18.29 -12.69
C ALA A 76 -11.40 17.08 -11.82
N PRO A 77 -10.59 16.15 -12.38
CA PRO A 77 -10.02 15.07 -11.60
C PRO A 77 -9.07 15.63 -10.52
N PHE A 78 -9.06 15.00 -9.35
CA PHE A 78 -8.14 15.35 -8.28
C PHE A 78 -6.68 15.26 -8.78
N HIS A 79 -5.90 16.30 -8.51
CA HIS A 79 -4.49 16.37 -8.86
C HIS A 79 -3.65 16.53 -7.58
N PHE A 80 -3.00 15.44 -7.15
CA PHE A 80 -2.25 15.39 -5.90
C PHE A 80 -1.21 16.52 -5.80
N GLY A 81 -0.35 16.66 -6.82
CA GLY A 81 0.74 17.63 -6.78
C GLY A 81 0.26 19.07 -6.66
N GLN A 82 -0.83 19.45 -7.35
CA GLN A 82 -1.42 20.76 -7.21
C GLN A 82 -1.95 20.99 -5.80
N ARG A 83 -2.65 19.99 -5.24
CA ARG A 83 -3.17 20.11 -3.87
C ARG A 83 -2.05 20.16 -2.83
N LEU A 84 -0.99 19.37 -3.01
CA LEU A 84 0.18 19.43 -2.12
C LEU A 84 0.82 20.83 -2.14
N ALA A 85 1.04 21.41 -3.31
CA ALA A 85 1.59 22.77 -3.45
C ALA A 85 0.70 23.82 -2.79
N GLN A 86 -0.64 23.70 -2.94
CA GLN A 86 -1.60 24.59 -2.31
C GLN A 86 -1.52 24.53 -0.78
N VAL A 87 -1.54 23.33 -0.15
CA VAL A 87 -1.50 23.22 1.30
C VAL A 87 -0.12 23.61 1.88
N ILE A 88 0.97 23.38 1.17
CA ILE A 88 2.29 23.90 1.55
C ILE A 88 2.25 25.44 1.66
N ALA A 89 1.66 26.11 0.67
CA ALA A 89 1.53 27.58 0.65
C ALA A 89 0.53 28.08 1.70
N GLU A 90 -0.63 27.45 1.80
CA GLU A 90 -1.73 27.79 2.72
C GLU A 90 -1.27 27.75 4.19
N TYR A 91 -0.47 26.74 4.56
CA TYR A 91 0.04 26.57 5.92
C TYR A 91 1.43 27.17 6.13
N GLY A 92 2.02 27.83 5.14
CA GLY A 92 3.35 28.44 5.23
C GLY A 92 4.43 27.42 5.62
N ALA A 93 4.32 26.18 5.16
CA ALA A 93 5.24 25.12 5.52
C ALA A 93 6.63 25.35 4.92
N ALA A 94 7.61 25.66 5.77
CA ALA A 94 9.00 25.82 5.34
C ALA A 94 9.64 24.46 5.01
N GLY A 95 9.26 23.42 5.72
CA GLY A 95 9.54 22.02 5.42
C GLY A 95 8.32 21.16 5.75
N PHE A 96 8.28 19.95 5.24
CA PHE A 96 7.12 19.08 5.44
C PHE A 96 7.47 17.60 5.35
N ILE A 97 6.57 16.79 5.91
CA ILE A 97 6.38 15.39 5.53
C ILE A 97 4.98 15.21 4.96
N TYR A 98 4.84 14.28 4.02
CA TYR A 98 3.61 13.77 3.49
C TYR A 98 3.47 12.28 3.82
N MET A 99 2.27 11.85 4.21
CA MET A 99 1.90 10.44 4.35
C MET A 99 0.50 10.20 3.79
N SER A 100 0.33 9.14 3.01
CA SER A 100 -0.98 8.59 2.63
C SER A 100 -1.71 8.08 3.88
N GLY A 101 -3.02 8.22 3.93
CA GLY A 101 -3.82 7.77 5.07
C GLY A 101 -3.74 6.27 5.36
N GLY A 102 -3.37 5.45 4.35
CA GLY A 102 -3.15 4.01 4.51
C GLY A 102 -1.75 3.63 4.95
N SER A 103 -0.77 4.56 4.89
CA SER A 103 0.64 4.28 5.13
C SER A 103 1.03 4.39 6.61
N GLY A 104 2.17 3.80 6.96
CA GLY A 104 2.82 4.00 8.26
C GLY A 104 2.10 3.36 9.46
N LEU A 105 1.04 2.59 9.26
CA LEU A 105 0.29 1.99 10.36
C LEU A 105 1.15 1.03 11.20
N LEU A 106 1.99 0.24 10.56
CA LEU A 106 2.88 -0.71 11.23
C LEU A 106 4.23 -0.11 11.64
N MET A 107 4.49 1.16 11.34
CA MET A 107 5.65 1.87 11.90
C MET A 107 5.45 2.04 13.40
N ASP A 108 6.48 1.81 14.20
CA ASP A 108 6.44 2.20 15.60
C ASP A 108 6.69 3.72 15.78
N GLN A 109 6.65 4.21 17.01
CA GLN A 109 6.80 5.63 17.27
C GLN A 109 8.22 6.12 16.96
N SER A 110 9.23 5.26 17.10
CA SER A 110 10.61 5.61 16.76
C SER A 110 10.83 5.66 15.26
N GLU A 111 10.23 4.76 14.48
CA GLU A 111 10.29 4.78 13.01
C GLU A 111 9.64 6.05 12.43
N LEU A 112 8.50 6.50 13.00
CA LEU A 112 7.89 7.78 12.62
C LEU A 112 8.80 8.97 12.94
N ALA A 113 9.39 9.00 14.12
CA ALA A 113 10.35 10.03 14.53
C ALA A 113 11.59 10.00 13.62
N ASP A 114 12.14 8.82 13.32
CA ASP A 114 13.31 8.67 12.44
C ASP A 114 13.04 9.18 11.03
N PHE A 115 11.85 8.95 10.48
CA PHE A 115 11.45 9.51 9.18
C PHE A 115 11.45 11.03 9.20
N ILE A 116 10.83 11.66 10.21
CA ILE A 116 10.78 13.12 10.38
C ILE A 116 12.19 13.67 10.49
N LEU A 117 13.00 13.11 11.39
CA LEU A 117 14.39 13.55 11.64
C LEU A 117 15.30 13.33 10.42
N ALA A 118 15.12 12.20 9.70
CA ALA A 118 15.87 11.94 8.47
C ALA A 118 15.55 12.98 7.39
N THR A 119 14.30 13.43 7.32
CA THR A 119 13.88 14.50 6.42
C THR A 119 14.50 15.84 6.84
N GLN A 120 14.36 16.24 8.09
CA GLN A 120 14.87 17.52 8.60
C GLN A 120 16.39 17.67 8.43
N LYS A 121 17.15 16.58 8.51
CA LYS A 121 18.60 16.56 8.35
C LYS A 121 19.10 16.67 6.91
N ARG A 122 18.21 16.71 5.90
CA ARG A 122 18.60 16.69 4.47
C ARG A 122 17.98 17.86 3.71
N PRO A 123 18.40 19.11 3.97
CA PRO A 123 17.94 20.26 3.20
C PRO A 123 18.30 20.09 1.71
N GLY A 124 17.45 20.61 0.83
CA GLY A 124 17.67 20.54 -0.63
C GLY A 124 17.41 19.17 -1.25
N SER A 125 16.80 18.24 -0.52
CA SER A 125 16.52 16.89 -1.00
C SER A 125 15.14 16.39 -0.59
N ILE A 126 14.72 15.26 -1.15
CA ILE A 126 13.53 14.51 -0.73
C ILE A 126 13.97 13.22 -0.04
N VAL A 127 13.31 12.88 1.06
CA VAL A 127 13.38 11.56 1.72
C VAL A 127 12.07 10.84 1.46
N ALA A 128 12.09 9.58 1.02
CA ALA A 128 10.89 8.80 0.69
C ALA A 128 11.04 7.34 1.15
N ASN A 129 9.93 6.65 1.41
CA ASN A 129 9.94 5.22 1.69
C ASN A 129 10.29 4.38 0.44
N ASN A 130 9.86 4.85 -0.73
CA ASN A 130 10.09 4.17 -2.00
C ASN A 130 10.26 5.21 -3.13
N VAL A 131 11.35 5.12 -3.87
CA VAL A 131 11.63 6.08 -4.96
C VAL A 131 10.69 5.89 -6.15
N TYR A 132 10.23 4.66 -6.41
CA TYR A 132 9.39 4.33 -7.57
C TYR A 132 7.88 4.38 -7.31
N SER A 133 7.48 4.34 -6.05
CA SER A 133 6.06 4.33 -5.65
C SER A 133 5.99 4.75 -4.19
N ALA A 134 6.01 6.06 -3.94
CA ALA A 134 6.05 6.59 -2.59
C ALA A 134 4.65 6.77 -2.03
N ASP A 135 4.44 6.26 -0.82
CA ASP A 135 3.23 6.48 0.00
C ASP A 135 3.54 7.45 1.15
N MET A 136 4.83 7.74 1.33
CA MET A 136 5.32 8.75 2.27
C MET A 136 6.64 9.36 1.76
N PHE A 137 6.76 10.67 1.88
CA PHE A 137 7.97 11.43 1.57
C PHE A 137 7.99 12.77 2.31
N GLY A 138 9.13 13.45 2.30
CA GLY A 138 9.26 14.76 2.90
C GLY A 138 10.44 15.56 2.38
N ALA A 139 10.42 16.86 2.60
CA ALA A 139 11.48 17.79 2.30
C ALA A 139 11.73 18.74 3.48
N ALA A 140 12.99 18.92 3.87
CA ALA A 140 13.36 19.89 4.91
C ALA A 140 13.16 21.34 4.46
N ASP A 141 13.17 21.58 3.15
CA ASP A 141 12.93 22.86 2.51
C ASP A 141 11.89 22.69 1.41
N SER A 142 10.68 23.18 1.64
CA SER A 142 9.57 23.06 0.71
C SER A 142 9.81 23.74 -0.64
N ARG A 143 10.76 24.69 -0.71
CA ARG A 143 11.11 25.39 -1.95
C ARG A 143 11.65 24.45 -3.04
N VAL A 144 12.19 23.28 -2.66
CA VAL A 144 12.59 22.27 -3.64
C VAL A 144 11.44 21.82 -4.53
N MET A 145 10.21 21.87 -4.02
CA MET A 145 9.01 21.46 -4.78
C MET A 145 8.64 22.41 -5.90
N VAL A 146 9.12 23.66 -5.88
CA VAL A 146 8.81 24.68 -6.90
C VAL A 146 9.36 24.29 -8.28
N SER A 147 10.50 23.60 -8.32
CA SER A 147 11.16 23.16 -9.56
C SER A 147 10.67 21.79 -10.06
N VAL A 148 9.80 21.13 -9.31
CA VAL A 148 9.29 19.79 -9.65
C VAL A 148 7.99 19.92 -10.43
N ASP A 149 7.91 19.29 -11.59
CA ASP A 149 6.64 19.06 -12.28
C ASP A 149 5.86 17.98 -11.52
N LEU A 150 5.04 18.45 -10.57
CA LEU A 150 4.35 17.59 -9.61
C LEU A 150 3.30 16.73 -10.30
N PRO A 151 3.36 15.39 -10.15
CA PRO A 151 2.45 14.48 -10.83
C PRO A 151 1.03 14.51 -10.22
N PRO A 152 0.02 14.00 -10.95
CA PRO A 152 -1.36 13.91 -10.46
C PRO A 152 -1.54 12.87 -9.34
N SER A 153 -0.56 12.01 -9.08
CA SER A 153 -0.55 11.05 -7.97
C SER A 153 0.72 11.20 -7.12
N ASP A 154 0.62 10.84 -5.85
CA ASP A 154 1.70 10.87 -4.86
C ASP A 154 2.89 9.97 -5.24
N ASN A 155 2.58 8.77 -5.72
CA ASN A 155 3.57 7.73 -6.00
C ASN A 155 4.73 8.20 -6.91
N GLY A 156 4.46 9.13 -7.82
CA GLY A 156 5.44 9.62 -8.79
C GLY A 156 6.31 10.77 -8.31
N VAL A 157 6.03 11.37 -7.16
CA VAL A 157 6.72 12.58 -6.68
C VAL A 157 8.24 12.41 -6.54
N PRO A 158 8.78 11.32 -5.94
CA PRO A 158 10.22 11.17 -5.84
C PRO A 158 10.92 11.03 -7.21
N MET A 159 10.28 10.36 -8.17
CA MET A 159 10.82 10.24 -9.54
C MET A 159 10.79 11.59 -10.28
N ALA A 160 9.72 12.38 -10.12
CA ALA A 160 9.62 13.72 -10.70
C ALA A 160 10.70 14.65 -10.11
N ALA A 161 10.92 14.58 -8.80
CA ALA A 161 11.99 15.33 -8.13
C ALA A 161 13.37 14.91 -8.64
N HIS A 162 13.63 13.62 -8.79
CA HIS A 162 14.87 13.12 -9.35
C HIS A 162 15.09 13.63 -10.79
N ALA A 163 14.04 13.61 -11.62
CA ALA A 163 14.08 14.15 -12.98
C ALA A 163 14.37 15.67 -13.02
N ALA A 164 13.94 16.42 -12.00
CA ALA A 164 14.26 17.84 -11.81
C ALA A 164 15.66 18.09 -11.22
N GLY A 165 16.47 17.04 -11.01
CA GLY A 165 17.83 17.15 -10.46
C GLY A 165 17.90 17.26 -8.93
N ILE A 166 16.78 17.02 -8.23
CA ILE A 166 16.73 17.04 -6.77
C ILE A 166 17.19 15.67 -6.23
N PRO A 167 18.15 15.61 -5.30
CA PRO A 167 18.54 14.37 -4.66
C PRO A 167 17.38 13.70 -3.94
N VAL A 168 17.19 12.40 -4.14
CA VAL A 168 16.17 11.59 -3.46
C VAL A 168 16.83 10.49 -2.65
N TYR A 169 16.52 10.42 -1.37
CA TYR A 169 17.02 9.42 -0.43
C TYR A 169 15.90 8.46 -0.03
N GLY A 170 16.12 7.17 -0.28
CA GLY A 170 15.22 6.12 0.20
C GLY A 170 15.48 5.81 1.69
N LEU A 171 14.41 5.66 2.45
CA LEU A 171 14.50 5.09 3.80
C LEU A 171 14.92 3.61 3.71
N PRO A 172 15.65 3.08 4.69
CA PRO A 172 15.82 1.64 4.82
C PRO A 172 14.44 0.95 4.91
N PRO A 173 14.16 -0.05 4.06
CA PRO A 173 12.84 -0.67 4.02
C PRO A 173 12.59 -1.51 5.27
N THR A 174 11.61 -1.13 6.09
CA THR A 174 11.09 -1.89 7.22
C THR A 174 9.72 -2.48 6.90
N THR A 175 9.20 -3.35 7.74
CA THR A 175 7.80 -3.81 7.62
C THR A 175 6.85 -2.63 7.75
N GLY A 176 7.13 -1.71 8.67
CA GLY A 176 6.31 -0.52 8.96
C GLY A 176 6.18 0.43 7.78
N ASN A 177 7.31 0.81 7.17
CA ASN A 177 7.32 1.81 6.10
C ASN A 177 7.06 1.24 4.70
N THR A 178 6.90 -0.07 4.57
CA THR A 178 6.53 -0.75 3.30
C THR A 178 5.13 -1.34 3.32
N PHE A 179 4.44 -1.34 4.46
CA PHE A 179 3.04 -1.74 4.57
C PHE A 179 2.15 -0.52 4.33
N ASP A 180 1.24 -0.67 3.39
CA ASP A 180 0.19 0.31 3.10
C ASP A 180 -1.14 -0.41 2.89
N ILE A 181 -2.24 0.25 3.27
CA ILE A 181 -3.60 -0.26 3.05
C ILE A 181 -4.11 0.29 1.73
N ASP A 182 -3.84 -0.44 0.66
CA ASP A 182 -4.29 -0.12 -0.69
C ASP A 182 -5.47 -0.98 -1.15
N THR A 183 -5.60 -2.18 -0.57
CA THR A 183 -6.53 -3.21 -1.04
C THR A 183 -7.18 -3.96 0.11
N PRO A 184 -8.30 -4.67 -0.15
CA PRO A 184 -8.93 -5.54 0.84
C PRO A 184 -7.98 -6.61 1.41
N SER A 185 -7.03 -7.10 0.60
CA SER A 185 -6.04 -8.10 1.05
C SER A 185 -5.13 -7.56 2.14
N ASP A 186 -4.85 -6.24 2.13
CA ASP A 186 -4.05 -5.61 3.16
C ASP A 186 -4.80 -5.56 4.49
N LEU A 187 -6.11 -5.32 4.46
CA LEU A 187 -6.97 -5.41 5.65
C LEU A 187 -7.05 -6.85 6.19
N LEU A 188 -7.14 -7.84 5.31
CA LEU A 188 -7.09 -9.25 5.73
C LEU A 188 -5.77 -9.57 6.41
N VAL A 189 -4.64 -9.19 5.81
CA VAL A 189 -3.31 -9.38 6.41
C VAL A 189 -3.19 -8.65 7.73
N LEU A 190 -3.74 -7.43 7.82
CA LEU A 190 -3.74 -6.66 9.06
C LEU A 190 -4.48 -7.38 10.19
N SER A 191 -5.56 -8.13 9.90
CA SER A 191 -6.28 -8.92 10.91
C SER A 191 -5.39 -9.98 11.57
N GLU A 192 -4.45 -10.55 10.83
CA GLU A 192 -3.46 -11.51 11.32
C GLU A 192 -2.21 -10.84 11.92
N ALA A 193 -1.91 -9.61 11.49
CA ALA A 193 -0.79 -8.79 11.95
C ALA A 193 -1.12 -7.92 13.19
N ILE A 194 -2.30 -8.07 13.77
CA ILE A 194 -2.77 -7.34 14.96
C ILE A 194 -1.76 -7.32 16.13
N PRO A 195 -0.99 -8.40 16.43
CA PRO A 195 0.03 -8.33 17.47
C PRO A 195 1.09 -7.24 17.25
N LEU A 196 1.29 -6.77 16.02
CA LEU A 196 2.20 -5.66 15.70
C LEU A 196 1.57 -4.28 16.00
N LEU A 197 0.27 -4.22 16.29
CA LEU A 197 -0.53 -3.01 16.39
C LEU A 197 -0.94 -2.61 17.81
N ALA A 198 -0.48 -3.31 18.86
CA ALA A 198 -0.78 -2.90 20.22
C ALA A 198 -0.25 -1.46 20.44
N PRO A 199 -1.05 -0.52 20.97
CA PRO A 199 -2.33 -0.62 21.71
C PRO A 199 -3.62 -0.49 20.87
N TYR A 200 -3.57 -0.37 19.57
CA TYR A 200 -4.71 -0.03 18.70
C TYR A 200 -5.50 -1.24 18.20
N ALA A 201 -5.09 -2.45 18.62
CA ALA A 201 -5.56 -3.72 18.09
C ALA A 201 -7.09 -3.89 18.09
N GLN A 202 -7.79 -3.45 19.15
CA GLN A 202 -9.23 -3.65 19.25
C GLN A 202 -10.00 -2.81 18.23
N HIS A 203 -9.67 -1.52 18.13
CA HIS A 203 -10.32 -0.62 17.17
C HIS A 203 -10.16 -1.11 15.73
N ILE A 204 -8.97 -1.60 15.38
CA ILE A 204 -8.68 -2.16 14.06
C ILE A 204 -9.48 -3.43 13.79
N ARG A 205 -9.61 -4.32 14.77
CA ARG A 205 -10.47 -5.52 14.66
C ARG A 205 -11.91 -5.16 14.34
N ASP A 206 -12.45 -4.18 15.06
CA ASP A 206 -13.85 -3.76 14.90
C ASP A 206 -14.09 -3.22 13.47
N VAL A 207 -13.14 -2.46 12.92
CA VAL A 207 -13.22 -1.94 11.55
C VAL A 207 -13.12 -3.06 10.50
N ILE A 208 -12.25 -4.05 10.71
CA ILE A 208 -12.07 -5.16 9.78
C ILE A 208 -13.26 -6.13 9.85
N ALA A 209 -13.82 -6.36 11.04
CA ALA A 209 -14.87 -7.35 11.26
C ALA A 209 -16.17 -7.12 10.47
N VAL A 210 -16.42 -5.88 10.04
CA VAL A 210 -17.63 -5.53 9.24
C VAL A 210 -17.46 -5.78 7.74
N GLY A 211 -16.28 -6.24 7.30
CA GLY A 211 -15.98 -6.45 5.88
C GLY A 211 -16.45 -7.78 5.32
N PRO A 212 -16.56 -7.89 4.00
CA PRO A 212 -16.97 -9.10 3.30
C PRO A 212 -15.85 -10.12 3.16
N VAL A 213 -15.15 -10.45 4.25
CA VAL A 213 -13.90 -11.23 4.24
C VAL A 213 -14.09 -12.71 3.85
N GLY A 214 -15.24 -13.29 4.14
CA GLY A 214 -15.71 -14.59 3.67
C GLY A 214 -14.64 -15.67 3.47
N ARG A 215 -14.60 -16.22 2.24
CA ARG A 215 -13.69 -17.30 1.86
C ARG A 215 -12.21 -16.86 1.84
N ALA A 216 -11.91 -15.58 1.60
CA ALA A 216 -10.55 -15.05 1.58
C ALA A 216 -9.85 -15.15 2.95
N ALA A 217 -10.59 -15.06 4.06
CA ALA A 217 -10.03 -15.25 5.40
C ALA A 217 -9.49 -16.67 5.62
N GLY A 218 -10.20 -17.69 5.11
CA GLY A 218 -9.75 -19.09 5.17
C GLY A 218 -8.49 -19.32 4.34
N VAL A 219 -8.42 -18.72 3.15
CA VAL A 219 -7.24 -18.76 2.27
C VAL A 219 -6.04 -18.09 2.93
N LEU A 220 -6.25 -16.91 3.56
CA LEU A 220 -5.18 -16.22 4.29
C LEU A 220 -4.65 -17.07 5.45
N SER A 221 -5.55 -17.66 6.25
CA SER A 221 -5.14 -18.51 7.37
C SER A 221 -4.30 -19.71 6.91
N ALA A 222 -4.69 -20.35 5.80
CA ALA A 222 -3.93 -21.45 5.20
C ALA A 222 -2.57 -20.98 4.62
N ALA A 223 -2.55 -19.82 3.94
CA ALA A 223 -1.31 -19.23 3.41
C ALA A 223 -0.32 -18.85 4.52
N ARG A 224 -0.82 -18.28 5.62
CA ARG A 224 -0.02 -17.99 6.81
C ARG A 224 0.54 -19.26 7.45
N ALA A 225 -0.28 -20.31 7.56
CA ALA A 225 0.19 -21.60 8.06
C ALA A 225 1.29 -22.21 7.18
N ALA A 226 1.18 -22.08 5.84
CA ALA A 226 2.24 -22.48 4.93
C ALA A 226 3.52 -21.64 5.13
N LEU A 227 3.41 -20.33 5.28
CA LEU A 227 4.54 -19.42 5.51
C LEU A 227 5.26 -19.72 6.85
N ALA A 228 4.54 -20.24 7.84
CA ALA A 228 5.11 -20.64 9.13
C ALA A 228 5.76 -22.03 9.13
N ARG A 229 5.59 -22.82 8.07
CA ARG A 229 6.11 -24.19 7.97
C ARG A 229 7.52 -24.21 7.40
N ASP A 230 8.43 -24.95 8.02
CA ASP A 230 9.80 -25.12 7.55
C ASP A 230 9.83 -25.75 6.15
N LEU A 231 10.73 -25.23 5.32
CA LEU A 231 10.98 -25.70 3.95
C LEU A 231 9.75 -25.63 3.03
N ALA A 232 8.67 -24.96 3.44
CA ALA A 232 7.54 -24.75 2.54
C ALA A 232 7.98 -23.92 1.33
N GLU A 233 7.53 -24.31 0.15
CA GLU A 233 7.74 -23.58 -1.10
C GLU A 233 6.68 -22.49 -1.22
N ILE A 234 7.09 -21.22 -1.21
CA ILE A 234 6.19 -20.07 -1.26
C ILE A 234 6.44 -19.29 -2.55
N ALA A 235 5.39 -19.12 -3.35
CA ALA A 235 5.44 -18.30 -4.56
C ALA A 235 5.13 -16.82 -4.25
N LEU A 236 5.97 -15.92 -4.75
CA LEU A 236 5.74 -14.47 -4.77
C LEU A 236 5.78 -14.00 -6.22
N ILE A 237 4.66 -13.50 -6.73
CA ILE A 237 4.49 -13.15 -8.14
C ILE A 237 4.02 -11.70 -8.30
N GLY A 238 4.69 -10.93 -9.17
CA GLY A 238 4.36 -9.55 -9.50
C GLY A 238 5.42 -8.55 -9.07
N ARG A 239 5.06 -7.39 -8.51
CA ARG A 239 6.00 -6.31 -8.19
C ARG A 239 6.83 -6.55 -6.93
N VAL A 240 7.40 -7.73 -6.79
CA VAL A 240 8.18 -8.14 -5.60
C VAL A 240 9.50 -7.35 -5.53
N SER A 241 9.85 -6.83 -4.35
CA SER A 241 11.11 -6.13 -4.14
C SER A 241 12.21 -7.05 -3.61
N PRO A 242 13.50 -6.76 -3.91
CA PRO A 242 14.62 -7.48 -3.29
C PRO A 242 14.59 -7.43 -1.75
N ALA A 243 14.13 -6.30 -1.19
CA ALA A 243 14.00 -6.15 0.27
C ALA A 243 12.97 -7.12 0.87
N THR A 244 11.86 -7.39 0.17
CA THR A 244 10.88 -8.40 0.59
C THR A 244 11.51 -9.78 0.66
N VAL A 245 12.27 -10.16 -0.37
CA VAL A 245 12.95 -11.47 -0.42
C VAL A 245 13.96 -11.59 0.72
N ALA A 246 14.77 -10.56 0.94
CA ALA A 246 15.76 -10.54 2.02
C ALA A 246 15.11 -10.66 3.41
N ASP A 247 14.03 -9.93 3.65
CA ASP A 247 13.32 -9.94 4.94
C ASP A 247 12.66 -11.31 5.21
N LEU A 248 12.00 -11.90 4.20
CA LEU A 248 11.41 -13.24 4.34
C LEU A 248 12.45 -14.30 4.62
N ASN A 249 13.60 -14.29 3.94
CA ASN A 249 14.71 -15.20 4.20
C ASN A 249 15.30 -15.02 5.60
N ALA A 250 15.29 -13.81 6.15
CA ALA A 250 15.74 -13.55 7.51
C ALA A 250 14.74 -14.02 8.59
N ARG A 251 13.44 -14.06 8.28
CA ARG A 251 12.38 -14.35 9.25
C ARG A 251 11.79 -15.75 9.17
N THR A 252 11.94 -16.43 8.04
CA THR A 252 11.33 -17.73 7.79
C THR A 252 12.34 -18.73 7.27
N LEU A 253 12.03 -20.02 7.35
CA LEU A 253 12.78 -21.09 6.69
C LEU A 253 12.10 -21.56 5.39
N CYS A 254 11.24 -20.75 4.83
CA CYS A 254 10.59 -21.05 3.57
C CYS A 254 11.58 -21.02 2.41
N ARG A 255 11.30 -21.79 1.38
CA ARG A 255 11.97 -21.72 0.08
C ARG A 255 11.12 -20.83 -0.83
N LEU A 256 11.69 -19.72 -1.26
CA LEU A 256 10.95 -18.75 -2.05
C LEU A 256 11.09 -19.01 -3.55
N ARG A 257 9.98 -19.00 -4.26
CA ARG A 257 9.91 -18.94 -5.72
C ARG A 257 9.42 -17.56 -6.13
N VAL A 258 10.34 -16.73 -6.56
CA VAL A 258 10.06 -15.31 -6.81
C VAL A 258 10.04 -15.04 -8.31
N TYR A 259 8.92 -14.50 -8.77
CA TYR A 259 8.82 -13.96 -10.11
C TYR A 259 8.51 -12.47 -10.02
N SER A 260 9.55 -11.64 -10.12
CA SER A 260 9.43 -10.19 -10.00
C SER A 260 9.40 -9.52 -11.36
N GLU A 261 8.31 -8.81 -11.64
CA GLU A 261 8.10 -8.09 -12.89
C GLU A 261 7.37 -6.77 -12.68
N GLU A 262 7.46 -5.84 -13.62
CA GLU A 262 6.69 -4.59 -13.67
C GLU A 262 6.81 -3.68 -12.44
N ARG A 263 7.94 -3.71 -11.74
CA ARG A 263 8.20 -2.78 -10.65
C ARG A 263 8.16 -1.33 -11.17
N GLY A 264 7.43 -0.46 -10.47
CA GLY A 264 7.24 0.93 -10.88
C GLY A 264 6.23 1.09 -12.03
N MET A 265 5.40 0.09 -12.34
CA MET A 265 4.48 0.11 -13.49
C MET A 265 3.64 1.39 -13.57
N ARG A 266 3.17 1.93 -12.43
CA ARG A 266 2.38 3.16 -12.38
C ARG A 266 3.20 4.38 -12.81
N ALA A 267 4.43 4.52 -12.32
CA ALA A 267 5.33 5.62 -12.68
C ALA A 267 5.68 5.62 -14.18
N PHE A 268 5.64 4.45 -14.82
CA PHE A 268 5.90 4.28 -16.24
C PHE A 268 4.63 4.19 -17.10
N GLY A 269 3.43 4.42 -16.52
CA GLY A 269 2.14 4.36 -17.22
C GLY A 269 1.77 2.95 -17.72
N ARG A 270 2.37 1.91 -17.14
CA ARG A 270 2.15 0.51 -17.54
C ARG A 270 1.06 -0.18 -16.72
N ASP A 271 0.39 0.55 -15.85
CA ASP A 271 -0.80 0.12 -15.10
C ASP A 271 -2.10 0.18 -15.93
N LYS A 272 -2.04 0.80 -17.11
CA LYS A 272 -3.17 0.88 -18.04
C LYS A 272 -3.41 -0.48 -18.72
N PRO A 273 -4.66 -0.78 -19.14
CA PRO A 273 -4.99 -2.02 -19.82
C PRO A 273 -4.10 -2.29 -21.06
N GLY A 274 -3.52 -3.48 -21.15
CA GLY A 274 -2.65 -3.91 -22.25
C GLY A 274 -1.22 -3.35 -22.24
N MET A 275 -0.85 -2.56 -21.22
CA MET A 275 0.48 -1.91 -21.18
C MET A 275 1.53 -2.72 -20.43
N ALA A 276 1.16 -3.53 -19.45
CA ALA A 276 2.11 -4.40 -18.76
C ALA A 276 2.59 -5.54 -19.66
N ARG A 277 3.84 -5.97 -19.46
CA ARG A 277 4.45 -7.11 -20.17
C ARG A 277 4.80 -8.18 -19.15
N SER A 278 3.85 -9.11 -18.93
CA SER A 278 3.98 -10.16 -17.95
C SER A 278 4.27 -11.51 -18.58
N LEU A 279 5.34 -12.18 -18.17
CA LEU A 279 5.58 -13.56 -18.58
C LEU A 279 4.57 -14.51 -17.93
N ILE A 280 4.19 -14.23 -16.68
CA ILE A 280 3.13 -14.96 -15.97
C ILE A 280 1.79 -14.79 -16.71
N GLY A 281 1.45 -13.56 -17.12
CA GLY A 281 0.28 -13.31 -17.98
C GLY A 281 0.31 -14.11 -19.28
N ARG A 282 1.47 -14.17 -19.96
CA ARG A 282 1.65 -15.00 -21.17
C ARG A 282 1.48 -16.51 -20.90
N MET A 283 1.93 -17.01 -19.75
CA MET A 283 1.70 -18.40 -19.36
C MET A 283 0.21 -18.69 -19.15
N ILE A 284 -0.50 -17.78 -18.48
CA ILE A 284 -1.94 -17.88 -18.27
C ILE A 284 -2.70 -17.83 -19.60
N GLU A 285 -2.36 -16.92 -20.53
CA GLU A 285 -2.95 -16.87 -21.87
C GLU A 285 -2.72 -18.16 -22.67
N ALA A 286 -1.53 -18.73 -22.57
CA ALA A 286 -1.17 -19.91 -23.37
C ALA A 286 -1.77 -21.23 -22.85
N ARG A 287 -1.98 -21.34 -21.52
CA ARG A 287 -2.37 -22.59 -20.86
C ARG A 287 -3.76 -22.57 -20.23
N GLY A 288 -4.31 -21.40 -20.03
CA GLY A 288 -5.47 -21.16 -19.18
C GLY A 288 -5.11 -21.04 -17.69
N PRO A 289 -5.94 -20.32 -16.92
CA PRO A 289 -5.67 -20.08 -15.51
C PRO A 289 -5.72 -21.37 -14.66
N GLU A 290 -6.56 -22.32 -14.97
CA GLU A 290 -6.68 -23.59 -14.24
C GLU A 290 -5.38 -24.41 -14.35
N ALA A 291 -4.82 -24.53 -15.56
CA ALA A 291 -3.55 -25.23 -15.75
C ALA A 291 -2.38 -24.48 -15.11
N PHE A 292 -2.39 -23.14 -15.12
CA PHE A 292 -1.38 -22.35 -14.45
C PHE A 292 -1.40 -22.59 -12.93
N PHE A 293 -2.57 -22.60 -12.29
CA PHE A 293 -2.66 -22.84 -10.84
C PHE A 293 -2.37 -24.31 -10.47
N ALA A 294 -2.67 -25.27 -11.34
CA ALA A 294 -2.26 -26.66 -11.15
C ALA A 294 -0.72 -26.81 -11.21
N ASP A 295 -0.04 -26.15 -12.17
CA ASP A 295 1.43 -26.12 -12.22
C ASP A 295 2.02 -25.45 -10.99
N LEU A 296 1.38 -24.38 -10.49
CA LEU A 296 1.82 -23.67 -9.31
C LEU A 296 1.66 -24.55 -8.05
N ALA A 297 0.55 -25.29 -7.93
CA ALA A 297 0.31 -26.25 -6.84
C ALA A 297 1.29 -27.41 -6.87
N TRP A 298 1.71 -27.85 -8.07
CA TRP A 298 2.75 -28.90 -8.18
C TRP A 298 4.09 -28.48 -7.58
N CYS A 299 4.44 -27.17 -7.64
CA CYS A 299 5.75 -26.71 -7.20
C CYS A 299 5.75 -25.84 -5.93
N CYS A 300 4.57 -25.46 -5.41
CA CYS A 300 4.44 -24.56 -4.25
C CYS A 300 3.44 -25.06 -3.24
N ASN A 301 3.52 -24.52 -2.01
CA ASN A 301 2.59 -24.80 -0.91
C ASN A 301 1.65 -23.61 -0.62
N ALA A 302 1.98 -22.42 -1.11
CA ALA A 302 1.13 -21.23 -1.10
C ALA A 302 1.64 -20.24 -2.14
N ALA A 303 0.77 -19.32 -2.58
CA ALA A 303 1.13 -18.26 -3.50
C ALA A 303 0.54 -16.91 -3.06
N PHE A 304 1.33 -15.84 -3.26
CA PHE A 304 0.92 -14.45 -3.11
C PHE A 304 1.12 -13.75 -4.45
N ILE A 305 0.06 -13.20 -5.02
CA ILE A 305 0.05 -12.72 -6.41
C ILE A 305 -0.46 -11.28 -6.49
N ASP A 306 0.36 -10.39 -7.02
CA ASP A 306 -0.05 -9.04 -7.43
C ASP A 306 -0.79 -9.10 -8.77
N THR A 307 -2.10 -9.18 -8.71
CA THR A 307 -2.97 -9.34 -9.88
C THR A 307 -3.00 -8.13 -10.79
N ARG A 308 -2.57 -6.94 -10.32
CA ARG A 308 -2.60 -5.70 -11.12
C ARG A 308 -1.72 -5.81 -12.35
N VAL A 309 -0.60 -6.53 -12.24
CA VAL A 309 0.30 -6.83 -13.36
C VAL A 309 -0.39 -7.72 -14.40
N ILE A 310 -1.04 -8.79 -13.93
CA ILE A 310 -1.73 -9.76 -14.79
C ILE A 310 -2.93 -9.10 -15.47
N PHE A 311 -3.77 -8.38 -14.74
CA PHE A 311 -4.94 -7.70 -15.32
C PHE A 311 -4.56 -6.64 -16.35
N SER A 312 -3.49 -5.85 -16.07
CA SER A 312 -2.98 -4.91 -17.08
C SER A 312 -2.50 -5.65 -18.34
N HIS A 313 -1.74 -6.75 -18.18
CA HIS A 313 -1.27 -7.56 -19.30
C HIS A 313 -2.41 -8.12 -20.15
N MET A 314 -3.45 -8.66 -19.52
CA MET A 314 -4.64 -9.20 -20.18
C MET A 314 -5.51 -8.10 -20.84
N GLY A 315 -5.19 -6.83 -20.67
CA GLY A 315 -6.00 -5.73 -21.16
C GLY A 315 -7.33 -5.58 -20.42
N ALA A 316 -7.47 -6.16 -19.23
CA ALA A 316 -8.71 -6.13 -18.46
C ALA A 316 -8.95 -4.72 -17.87
N SER A 317 -10.05 -4.08 -18.30
CA SER A 317 -10.50 -2.79 -17.76
C SER A 317 -11.46 -3.05 -16.59
N LEU A 318 -10.90 -3.25 -15.39
CA LEU A 318 -11.67 -3.50 -14.18
C LEU A 318 -11.88 -2.20 -13.38
N SER A 319 -13.10 -1.98 -12.90
CA SER A 319 -13.37 -0.97 -11.87
C SER A 319 -12.60 -1.28 -10.59
N GLN A 320 -12.51 -0.31 -9.68
CA GLN A 320 -11.87 -0.53 -8.40
C GLN A 320 -12.60 -1.59 -7.57
N GLU A 321 -13.94 -1.54 -7.56
CA GLU A 321 -14.78 -2.55 -6.89
C GLU A 321 -14.53 -3.97 -7.43
N GLU A 322 -14.38 -4.13 -8.75
CA GLU A 322 -14.07 -5.43 -9.35
C GLU A 322 -12.67 -5.92 -8.96
N ARG A 323 -11.67 -5.04 -8.96
CA ARG A 323 -10.32 -5.38 -8.48
C ARG A 323 -10.33 -5.78 -7.00
N PHE A 324 -11.06 -5.04 -6.16
CA PHE A 324 -11.18 -5.32 -4.75
C PHE A 324 -11.98 -6.59 -4.48
N SER A 325 -13.02 -6.84 -5.27
CA SER A 325 -13.75 -8.11 -5.22
C SER A 325 -12.86 -9.29 -5.60
N SER A 326 -12.01 -9.13 -6.63
CA SER A 326 -11.04 -10.16 -7.02
C SER A 326 -10.04 -10.48 -5.91
N ASP A 327 -9.59 -9.48 -5.15
CA ASP A 327 -8.67 -9.66 -4.03
C ASP A 327 -9.29 -10.50 -2.89
N LEU A 328 -10.62 -10.43 -2.75
CA LEU A 328 -11.40 -11.23 -1.81
C LEU A 328 -11.92 -12.55 -2.39
N LEU A 329 -11.47 -12.94 -3.59
CA LEU A 329 -11.89 -14.15 -4.30
C LEU A 329 -13.40 -14.19 -4.60
N LEU A 330 -14.03 -13.01 -4.73
CA LEU A 330 -15.44 -12.84 -5.08
C LEU A 330 -15.57 -12.75 -6.61
N TRP A 331 -15.25 -13.84 -7.30
CA TRP A 331 -15.22 -13.88 -8.77
C TRP A 331 -16.59 -13.55 -9.39
N GLU A 332 -17.69 -13.82 -8.67
CA GLU A 332 -19.06 -13.53 -9.09
C GLU A 332 -19.33 -12.02 -9.26
N LYS A 333 -18.51 -11.17 -8.61
CA LYS A 333 -18.59 -9.71 -8.70
C LYS A 333 -17.66 -9.12 -9.77
N VAL A 334 -16.91 -9.93 -10.50
CA VAL A 334 -16.00 -9.51 -11.56
C VAL A 334 -16.67 -9.71 -12.91
N ARG A 335 -16.95 -8.61 -13.63
CA ARG A 335 -17.70 -8.65 -14.91
C ARG A 335 -16.88 -9.17 -16.10
N SER A 336 -15.56 -8.88 -16.09
CA SER A 336 -14.66 -9.41 -17.11
C SER A 336 -14.57 -10.94 -17.00
N ALA A 337 -15.02 -11.67 -18.02
CA ALA A 337 -15.08 -13.14 -17.97
C ALA A 337 -13.70 -13.77 -17.74
N ASP A 338 -12.65 -13.26 -18.41
CA ASP A 338 -11.29 -13.78 -18.26
C ASP A 338 -10.72 -13.49 -16.86
N ALA A 339 -10.98 -12.31 -16.32
CA ALA A 339 -10.56 -11.96 -14.96
C ALA A 339 -11.35 -12.77 -13.92
N ALA A 340 -12.67 -12.95 -14.09
CA ALA A 340 -13.49 -13.78 -13.21
C ALA A 340 -13.02 -15.23 -13.20
N ARG A 341 -12.72 -15.79 -14.38
CA ARG A 341 -12.17 -17.15 -14.54
C ARG A 341 -10.81 -17.31 -13.84
N LEU A 342 -9.92 -16.29 -13.94
CA LEU A 342 -8.65 -16.28 -13.22
C LEU A 342 -8.87 -16.32 -11.70
N VAL A 343 -9.79 -15.50 -11.17
CA VAL A 343 -10.10 -15.43 -9.74
C VAL A 343 -10.72 -16.74 -9.25
N GLN A 344 -11.63 -17.32 -10.03
CA GLN A 344 -12.25 -18.61 -9.72
C GLN A 344 -11.20 -19.73 -9.69
N ALA A 345 -10.33 -19.80 -10.70
CA ALA A 345 -9.26 -20.80 -10.75
C ALA A 345 -8.25 -20.65 -9.58
N ALA A 346 -8.00 -19.43 -9.12
CA ALA A 346 -7.19 -19.19 -7.94
C ALA A 346 -7.87 -19.69 -6.65
N LEU A 347 -9.21 -19.52 -6.56
CA LEU A 347 -9.99 -20.04 -5.43
C LEU A 347 -10.03 -21.57 -5.40
N ASP A 348 -10.15 -22.20 -6.59
CA ASP A 348 -10.27 -23.65 -6.75
C ASP A 348 -8.90 -24.36 -6.75
N ALA A 349 -7.81 -23.62 -6.64
CA ALA A 349 -6.46 -24.18 -6.60
C ALA A 349 -6.25 -25.09 -5.38
N GLU A 350 -5.44 -26.17 -5.54
CA GLU A 350 -5.13 -27.12 -4.47
C GLU A 350 -4.27 -26.50 -3.34
N ILE A 351 -3.70 -25.33 -3.55
CA ILE A 351 -2.92 -24.56 -2.57
C ILE A 351 -3.61 -23.22 -2.27
N PRO A 352 -3.40 -22.64 -1.08
CA PRO A 352 -3.89 -21.30 -0.81
C PRO A 352 -3.21 -20.27 -1.72
N VAL A 353 -4.02 -19.55 -2.49
CA VAL A 353 -3.60 -18.46 -3.38
C VAL A 353 -4.20 -17.15 -2.91
N MET A 354 -3.36 -16.26 -2.42
CA MET A 354 -3.72 -14.89 -2.07
C MET A 354 -3.59 -13.99 -3.29
N LEU A 355 -4.66 -13.26 -3.60
CA LEU A 355 -4.69 -12.24 -4.65
C LEU A 355 -4.69 -10.85 -4.01
N GLY A 356 -4.04 -9.88 -4.65
CA GLY A 356 -4.00 -8.52 -4.12
C GLY A 356 -3.26 -7.55 -5.02
N GLY A 357 -2.88 -6.41 -4.43
CA GLY A 357 -2.05 -5.39 -5.07
C GLY A 357 -0.56 -5.54 -4.74
N HIS A 358 0.20 -4.47 -5.01
CA HIS A 358 1.63 -4.41 -4.72
C HIS A 358 1.94 -4.64 -3.22
N SER A 359 1.14 -4.09 -2.32
CA SER A 359 1.32 -4.24 -0.88
C SER A 359 1.33 -5.70 -0.47
N LEU A 360 0.47 -6.57 -1.06
CA LEU A 360 0.41 -8.00 -0.74
C LEU A 360 1.77 -8.70 -0.91
N VAL A 361 2.51 -8.41 -1.98
CA VAL A 361 3.83 -9.02 -2.28
C VAL A 361 5.00 -8.18 -1.76
N SER A 362 4.73 -7.18 -0.93
CA SER A 362 5.73 -6.32 -0.30
C SER A 362 5.51 -6.24 1.23
N GLY A 363 4.92 -5.17 1.73
CA GLY A 363 4.71 -4.94 3.17
C GLY A 363 3.82 -5.98 3.84
N ALA A 364 2.74 -6.42 3.18
CA ALA A 364 1.78 -7.34 3.75
C ALA A 364 2.38 -8.74 4.03
N VAL A 365 3.05 -9.36 3.05
CA VAL A 365 3.70 -10.67 3.27
C VAL A 365 4.83 -10.58 4.32
N ARG A 366 5.51 -9.44 4.43
CA ARG A 366 6.51 -9.19 5.48
C ARG A 366 5.86 -9.11 6.86
N ALA A 367 4.69 -8.44 6.97
CA ALA A 367 3.91 -8.39 8.21
C ALA A 367 3.45 -9.79 8.66
N LEU A 368 2.97 -10.62 7.73
CA LEU A 368 2.64 -12.02 8.01
C LEU A 368 3.85 -12.80 8.52
N ALA A 369 5.00 -12.66 7.87
CA ALA A 369 6.24 -13.32 8.28
C ALA A 369 6.69 -12.89 9.68
N ALA A 370 6.57 -11.61 10.01
CA ALA A 370 6.88 -11.09 11.34
C ALA A 370 5.98 -11.70 12.44
N CYS A 371 4.76 -12.11 12.10
CA CYS A 371 3.81 -12.74 13.01
C CYS A 371 3.93 -14.27 13.10
N THR A 372 4.84 -14.92 12.37
CA THR A 372 5.04 -16.39 12.47
C THR A 372 5.75 -16.80 13.78
N GLY A 373 6.24 -15.84 14.57
CA GLY A 373 6.88 -16.08 15.86
C GLY A 373 8.28 -16.69 15.78
N ARG A 374 8.80 -16.88 14.57
CA ARG A 374 10.16 -17.42 14.38
C ARG A 374 11.15 -16.27 14.26
N ARG A 375 12.14 -16.24 15.15
CA ARG A 375 13.36 -15.46 14.92
C ARG A 375 14.22 -16.27 13.97
N GLY A 376 14.61 -15.67 12.84
CA GLY A 376 15.56 -16.30 11.94
C GLY A 376 16.78 -16.80 12.72
N VAL A 377 17.19 -17.99 12.42
CA VAL A 377 18.50 -18.49 12.86
C VAL A 377 19.52 -17.74 12.00
N VAL A 378 20.16 -16.73 12.57
CA VAL A 378 21.38 -16.14 12.04
C VAL A 378 22.56 -16.91 12.59
#